data_b027d60b7cef1502f7b42d819132ee96
#
_entry.id   b027d60b7cef1502f7b42d819132ee96
#
_cell.length_a   1.000
_cell.length_b   1.000
_cell.length_c   1.000
_cell.angle_alpha   90.00
_cell.angle_beta   90.00
_cell.angle_gamma   90.00
#
_symmetry.space_group_name_H-M   'P 1'
#
loop_
_entity.id
_entity.type
_entity.pdbx_description
1 polymer ?
#
loop_
_entity_poly.entity_id
_entity_poly.type
_entity_poly.pdbx_seq_one_letter_code
_entity_poly.pdbx_strand_id
1 'polypeptide(L)'
;MDSQTQMKQVVADAAIREVKSDMILGLGSGSTAALMIKSLADEMRSGKLQNIRGVATSFQSEVLALELDIPLIDLASVSQIDLAIDGADEVDPGFQLIKGGGACHVREKLVASKADQLLIVVDETKLVQNLNQSFPLPVEVLPNAWKQVQEVISEMNGSSSLRMATKKAGPVVTDQGNLILDVLFNDGIKNPKDIEMTINNIPGVLE
;
A
#
# COMPACT_ATOMS: atom_id res chain seq x y z
N MET A 1 -11.48 14.69 17.10
CA MET A 1 -11.00 13.51 16.33
C MET A 1 -11.51 12.27 17.04
N ASP A 2 -11.94 11.25 16.31
CA ASP A 2 -12.25 9.97 16.92
C ASP A 2 -10.98 9.26 17.39
N SER A 3 -11.12 8.23 18.24
CA SER A 3 -9.99 7.48 18.82
C SER A 3 -9.08 6.87 17.75
N GLN A 4 -9.63 6.40 16.64
CA GLN A 4 -8.86 5.79 15.57
C GLN A 4 -8.01 6.82 14.81
N THR A 5 -8.56 7.99 14.53
CA THR A 5 -7.78 9.09 13.91
C THR A 5 -6.65 9.56 14.81
N GLN A 6 -6.86 9.58 16.14
CA GLN A 6 -5.80 9.92 17.09
C GLN A 6 -4.66 8.89 17.07
N MET A 7 -4.98 7.59 17.06
CA MET A 7 -3.96 6.54 16.95
C MET A 7 -3.15 6.65 15.65
N LYS A 8 -3.81 6.86 14.51
CA LYS A 8 -3.14 7.07 13.22
C LYS A 8 -2.22 8.30 13.23
N GLN A 9 -2.63 9.40 13.89
CA GLN A 9 -1.80 10.59 14.00
C GLN A 9 -0.52 10.32 14.81
N VAL A 10 -0.64 9.61 15.95
CA VAL A 10 0.52 9.24 16.77
C VAL A 10 1.52 8.40 15.96
N VAL A 11 1.02 7.45 15.17
CA VAL A 11 1.86 6.59 14.31
C VAL A 11 2.51 7.41 13.19
N ALA A 12 1.76 8.32 12.57
CA ALA A 12 2.27 9.22 11.53
C ALA A 12 3.39 10.13 12.07
N ASP A 13 3.20 10.73 13.24
CA ASP A 13 4.20 11.59 13.88
C ASP A 13 5.45 10.81 14.32
N ALA A 14 5.28 9.55 14.72
CA ALA A 14 6.41 8.67 15.00
C ALA A 14 7.24 8.38 13.75
N ALA A 15 6.58 8.13 12.61
CA ALA A 15 7.25 7.87 11.32
C ALA A 15 8.07 9.09 10.85
N ILE A 16 7.57 10.31 11.03
CA ILE A 16 8.28 11.52 10.63
C ILE A 16 9.60 11.73 11.39
N ARG A 17 9.76 11.16 12.59
CA ARG A 17 11.02 11.25 13.34
C ARG A 17 12.18 10.49 12.68
N GLU A 18 11.87 9.54 11.81
CA GLU A 18 12.86 8.78 11.04
C GLU A 18 13.32 9.55 9.79
N VAL A 19 12.59 10.61 9.38
CA VAL A 19 12.91 11.41 8.21
C VAL A 19 14.03 12.41 8.53
N LYS A 20 14.98 12.53 7.60
CA LYS A 20 16.08 13.50 7.67
C LYS A 20 16.06 14.39 6.44
N SER A 21 16.61 15.59 6.56
CA SER A 21 16.82 16.48 5.40
C SER A 21 17.61 15.79 4.28
N ASP A 22 17.37 16.24 3.06
CA ASP A 22 17.99 15.73 1.83
C ASP A 22 17.52 14.34 1.36
N MET A 23 16.60 13.69 2.10
CA MET A 23 16.06 12.37 1.73
C MET A 23 15.13 12.42 0.52
N ILE A 24 15.14 11.33 -0.25
CA ILE A 24 14.09 10.95 -1.20
C ILE A 24 13.16 9.96 -0.49
N LEU A 25 11.89 10.31 -0.38
CA LEU A 25 10.90 9.54 0.36
C LEU A 25 9.89 8.85 -0.56
N GLY A 26 9.61 7.57 -0.31
CA GLY A 26 8.41 6.91 -0.82
C GLY A 26 7.20 7.34 0.01
N LEU A 27 6.23 7.98 -0.62
CA LEU A 27 5.02 8.49 0.02
C LEU A 27 3.89 7.49 -0.16
N GLY A 28 3.58 6.75 0.89
CA GLY A 28 2.56 5.70 0.92
C GLY A 28 1.14 6.19 0.66
N SER A 29 0.20 5.25 0.63
CA SER A 29 -1.21 5.49 0.33
C SER A 29 -2.12 5.17 1.52
N GLY A 30 -3.34 5.70 1.50
CA GLY A 30 -4.34 5.46 2.53
C GLY A 30 -4.35 6.50 3.66
N SER A 31 -5.21 6.28 4.65
CA SER A 31 -5.53 7.30 5.66
C SER A 31 -4.38 7.60 6.64
N THR A 32 -3.59 6.60 7.02
CA THR A 32 -2.43 6.80 7.90
C THR A 32 -1.30 7.50 7.15
N ALA A 33 -1.01 7.06 5.91
CA ALA A 33 -0.02 7.72 5.05
C ALA A 33 -0.40 9.17 4.74
N ALA A 34 -1.69 9.47 4.53
CA ALA A 34 -2.16 10.85 4.33
C ALA A 34 -1.88 11.76 5.55
N LEU A 35 -1.99 11.24 6.77
CA LEU A 35 -1.60 11.99 7.99
C LEU A 35 -0.08 12.20 8.05
N MET A 36 0.69 11.17 7.71
CA MET A 36 2.15 11.27 7.62
C MET A 36 2.59 12.34 6.61
N ILE A 37 1.99 12.36 5.41
CA ILE A 37 2.31 13.36 4.37
C ILE A 37 2.00 14.78 4.87
N LYS A 38 0.92 14.97 5.63
CA LYS A 38 0.59 16.27 6.25
C LYS A 38 1.61 16.67 7.31
N SER A 39 1.98 15.75 8.22
CA SER A 39 3.01 16.00 9.23
C SER A 39 4.37 16.30 8.57
N LEU A 40 4.71 15.61 7.47
CA LEU A 40 5.91 15.90 6.68
C LEU A 40 5.90 17.34 6.15
N ALA A 41 4.80 17.76 5.54
CA ALA A 41 4.67 19.13 5.01
C ALA A 41 4.80 20.18 6.13
N ASP A 42 4.27 19.94 7.31
CA ASP A 42 4.39 20.85 8.45
C ASP A 42 5.85 20.96 8.95
N GLU A 43 6.59 19.86 9.02
CA GLU A 43 8.01 19.87 9.36
C GLU A 43 8.86 20.58 8.29
N MET A 44 8.52 20.43 7.01
CA MET A 44 9.16 21.17 5.91
C MET A 44 8.86 22.68 5.99
N ARG A 45 7.60 23.08 6.20
CA ARG A 45 7.20 24.50 6.37
C ARG A 45 7.86 25.16 7.58
N SER A 46 8.04 24.41 8.64
CA SER A 46 8.74 24.89 9.85
C SER A 46 10.26 25.07 9.66
N GLY A 47 10.81 24.57 8.54
CA GLY A 47 12.25 24.59 8.24
C GLY A 47 13.06 23.50 8.94
N LYS A 48 12.43 22.60 9.69
CA LYS A 48 13.13 21.48 10.38
C LYS A 48 13.59 20.41 9.37
N LEU A 49 12.82 20.17 8.32
CA LEU A 49 13.21 19.31 7.23
C LEU A 49 13.40 20.14 5.95
N GLN A 50 14.51 19.93 5.27
CA GLN A 50 14.88 20.67 4.06
C GLN A 50 15.26 19.72 2.94
N ASN A 51 15.06 20.16 1.68
CA ASN A 51 15.44 19.42 0.47
C ASN A 51 14.82 18.03 0.35
N ILE A 52 13.62 17.82 0.90
CA ILE A 52 12.88 16.57 0.76
C ILE A 52 12.27 16.49 -0.64
N ARG A 53 12.30 15.31 -1.23
CA ARG A 53 11.61 14.98 -2.48
C ARG A 53 10.80 13.72 -2.28
N GLY A 54 9.56 13.69 -2.77
CA GLY A 54 8.66 12.54 -2.65
C GLY A 54 8.54 11.75 -3.94
N VAL A 55 8.38 10.43 -3.81
CA VAL A 55 7.94 9.52 -4.86
C VAL A 55 6.59 8.96 -4.41
N ALA A 56 5.51 9.34 -5.10
CA ALA A 56 4.16 8.94 -4.70
C ALA A 56 3.87 7.48 -5.08
N THR A 57 3.17 6.75 -4.19
CA THR A 57 2.75 5.37 -4.43
C THR A 57 1.35 5.28 -5.07
N SER A 58 0.64 6.39 -5.22
CA SER A 58 -0.70 6.46 -5.81
C SER A 58 -1.05 7.87 -6.26
N PHE A 59 -2.11 8.02 -7.06
CA PHE A 59 -2.69 9.33 -7.33
C PHE A 59 -3.18 10.03 -6.05
N GLN A 60 -3.65 9.29 -5.03
CA GLN A 60 -4.04 9.88 -3.76
C GLN A 60 -2.86 10.59 -3.08
N SER A 61 -1.73 9.92 -2.95
CA SER A 61 -0.53 10.50 -2.33
C SER A 61 0.09 11.59 -3.20
N GLU A 62 0.03 11.45 -4.53
CA GLU A 62 0.51 12.45 -5.48
C GLU A 62 -0.28 13.76 -5.37
N VAL A 63 -1.61 13.71 -5.45
CA VAL A 63 -2.48 14.88 -5.30
C VAL A 63 -2.25 15.56 -3.96
N LEU A 64 -2.24 14.78 -2.86
CA LEU A 64 -2.02 15.32 -1.53
C LEU A 64 -0.65 16.00 -1.38
N ALA A 65 0.40 15.42 -1.92
CA ALA A 65 1.75 15.99 -1.88
C ALA A 65 1.81 17.31 -2.66
N LEU A 66 1.19 17.38 -3.85
CA LEU A 66 1.09 18.59 -4.66
C LEU A 66 0.31 19.70 -3.94
N GLU A 67 -0.84 19.36 -3.30
CA GLU A 67 -1.63 20.31 -2.51
C GLU A 67 -0.88 20.88 -1.31
N LEU A 68 0.11 20.14 -0.81
CA LEU A 68 0.94 20.50 0.35
C LEU A 68 2.31 21.08 -0.03
N ASP A 69 2.56 21.35 -1.32
CA ASP A 69 3.82 21.89 -1.87
C ASP A 69 5.04 20.98 -1.58
N ILE A 70 4.85 19.67 -1.48
CA ILE A 70 5.96 18.72 -1.38
C ILE A 70 6.51 18.44 -2.79
N PRO A 71 7.80 18.71 -3.06
CA PRO A 71 8.41 18.43 -4.35
C PRO A 71 8.36 16.94 -4.70
N LEU A 72 7.76 16.61 -5.84
CA LEU A 72 7.66 15.24 -6.33
C LEU A 72 8.67 14.97 -7.45
N ILE A 73 9.14 13.73 -7.50
CA ILE A 73 9.94 13.18 -8.59
C ILE A 73 9.33 11.86 -9.07
N ASP A 74 9.49 11.60 -10.35
CA ASP A 74 8.97 10.36 -10.95
C ASP A 74 9.80 9.15 -10.53
N LEU A 75 9.14 8.03 -10.25
CA LEU A 75 9.78 6.77 -9.87
C LEU A 75 10.80 6.29 -10.92
N ALA A 76 10.56 6.54 -12.22
CA ALA A 76 11.49 6.18 -13.28
C ALA A 76 12.77 7.03 -13.25
N SER A 77 12.72 8.22 -12.67
CA SER A 77 13.84 9.16 -12.61
C SER A 77 14.76 8.97 -11.41
N VAL A 78 14.40 8.09 -10.44
CA VAL A 78 15.22 7.80 -9.26
C VAL A 78 15.89 6.44 -9.37
N SER A 79 17.15 6.38 -8.97
CA SER A 79 17.88 5.11 -8.83
C SER A 79 17.57 4.44 -7.50
N GLN A 80 17.32 5.21 -6.45
CA GLN A 80 17.19 4.76 -5.07
C GLN A 80 16.29 5.74 -4.28
N ILE A 81 15.58 5.22 -3.30
CA ILE A 81 14.74 5.94 -2.34
C ILE A 81 15.35 5.67 -0.95
N ASP A 82 15.56 6.71 -0.13
CA ASP A 82 16.19 6.54 1.18
C ASP A 82 15.25 5.81 2.16
N LEU A 83 13.98 6.22 2.18
CA LEU A 83 12.96 5.67 3.08
C LEU A 83 11.59 5.69 2.41
N ALA A 84 10.94 4.54 2.30
CA ALA A 84 9.52 4.46 1.98
C ALA A 84 8.71 4.30 3.26
N ILE A 85 7.64 5.08 3.42
CA ILE A 85 6.73 5.01 4.56
C ILE A 85 5.34 4.68 4.04
N ASP A 86 4.78 3.54 4.46
CA ASP A 86 3.48 3.10 3.97
C ASP A 86 2.70 2.34 5.05
N GLY A 87 1.40 2.11 4.82
CA GLY A 87 0.55 1.31 5.68
C GLY A 87 0.46 -0.15 5.27
N ALA A 88 -0.26 -0.94 6.08
CA ALA A 88 -0.68 -2.29 5.74
C ALA A 88 -2.13 -2.54 6.20
N ASP A 89 -2.79 -3.52 5.58
CA ASP A 89 -4.14 -3.94 5.93
C ASP A 89 -4.16 -5.00 7.04
N GLU A 90 -3.17 -5.91 7.02
CA GLU A 90 -2.87 -6.86 8.09
C GLU A 90 -1.36 -7.01 8.28
N VAL A 91 -0.95 -7.27 9.52
CA VAL A 91 0.45 -7.59 9.91
C VAL A 91 0.41 -8.76 10.88
N ASP A 92 1.14 -9.84 10.59
CA ASP A 92 1.27 -10.99 11.46
C ASP A 92 2.50 -10.90 12.39
N PRO A 93 2.67 -11.80 13.39
CA PRO A 93 3.82 -11.79 14.30
C PRO A 93 5.17 -12.04 13.60
N GLY A 94 5.17 -12.55 12.38
CA GLY A 94 6.36 -12.73 11.54
C GLY A 94 6.69 -11.51 10.69
N PHE A 95 5.99 -10.37 10.89
CA PHE A 95 6.08 -9.16 10.07
C PHE A 95 5.75 -9.37 8.58
N GLN A 96 4.92 -10.37 8.29
CA GLN A 96 4.35 -10.56 6.96
C GLN A 96 3.09 -9.71 6.83
N LEU A 97 2.79 -9.23 5.62
CA LEU A 97 1.80 -8.18 5.40
C LEU A 97 0.75 -8.60 4.38
N ILE A 98 -0.48 -8.14 4.58
CA ILE A 98 -1.43 -7.91 3.49
C ILE A 98 -1.49 -6.41 3.23
N LYS A 99 -1.36 -6.02 1.96
CA LYS A 99 -1.48 -4.66 1.45
C LYS A 99 -2.47 -4.63 0.27
N GLY A 100 -2.79 -3.45 -0.20
CA GLY A 100 -3.62 -3.31 -1.40
C GLY A 100 -5.10 -3.02 -1.15
N GLY A 101 -5.50 -2.74 0.10
CA GLY A 101 -6.85 -2.28 0.42
C GLY A 101 -7.26 -1.03 -0.35
N GLY A 102 -6.31 -0.15 -0.65
CA GLY A 102 -6.48 1.05 -1.47
C GLY A 102 -6.38 0.85 -2.98
N ALA A 103 -6.17 -0.39 -3.47
CA ALA A 103 -5.93 -0.70 -4.89
C ALA A 103 -4.69 0.01 -5.49
N CYS A 104 -3.62 0.18 -4.69
CA CYS A 104 -2.39 0.88 -5.08
C CYS A 104 -1.12 0.02 -4.93
N HIS A 105 -1.25 -1.25 -4.51
CA HIS A 105 -0.14 -2.08 -4.04
C HIS A 105 0.93 -2.38 -5.09
N VAL A 106 0.61 -2.45 -6.38
CA VAL A 106 1.62 -2.58 -7.43
C VAL A 106 2.59 -1.39 -7.41
N ARG A 107 2.07 -0.16 -7.40
CA ARG A 107 2.92 1.04 -7.34
C ARG A 107 3.60 1.17 -5.96
N GLU A 108 2.94 0.80 -4.88
CA GLU A 108 3.52 0.72 -3.54
C GLU A 108 4.73 -0.23 -3.51
N LYS A 109 4.60 -1.44 -4.06
CA LYS A 109 5.69 -2.42 -4.13
C LYS A 109 6.84 -1.94 -5.02
N LEU A 110 6.56 -1.30 -6.15
CA LEU A 110 7.59 -0.70 -7.01
C LEU A 110 8.39 0.38 -6.27
N VAL A 111 7.75 1.25 -5.50
CA VAL A 111 8.41 2.27 -4.67
C VAL A 111 9.20 1.61 -3.54
N ALA A 112 8.59 0.68 -2.81
CA ALA A 112 9.24 -0.04 -1.71
C ALA A 112 10.47 -0.83 -2.18
N SER A 113 10.42 -1.43 -3.39
CA SER A 113 11.55 -2.21 -3.95
C SER A 113 12.78 -1.36 -4.29
N LYS A 114 12.62 -0.04 -4.44
CA LYS A 114 13.73 0.93 -4.64
C LYS A 114 14.19 1.60 -3.36
N ALA A 115 13.52 1.35 -2.23
CA ALA A 115 13.84 1.98 -0.97
C ALA A 115 14.90 1.20 -0.20
N ASP A 116 15.87 1.91 0.40
CA ASP A 116 16.84 1.32 1.32
C ASP A 116 16.18 0.78 2.58
N GLN A 117 15.13 1.48 3.01
CA GLN A 117 14.33 1.11 4.17
C GLN A 117 12.84 1.25 3.84
N LEU A 118 12.06 0.27 4.27
CA LEU A 118 10.59 0.33 4.26
C LEU A 118 10.10 0.40 5.71
N LEU A 119 9.45 1.49 6.05
CA LEU A 119 8.79 1.69 7.35
C LEU A 119 7.29 1.47 7.19
N ILE A 120 6.78 0.39 7.78
CA ILE A 120 5.34 0.10 7.80
C ILE A 120 4.72 0.70 9.05
N VAL A 121 3.69 1.50 8.85
CA VAL A 121 2.98 2.24 9.90
C VAL A 121 1.54 1.78 9.99
N VAL A 122 1.18 1.17 11.13
CA VAL A 122 -0.15 0.60 11.37
C VAL A 122 -0.62 0.92 12.78
N ASP A 123 -1.93 1.02 12.98
CA ASP A 123 -2.53 0.97 14.29
C ASP A 123 -2.76 -0.49 14.74
N GLU A 124 -3.03 -0.70 16.02
CA GLU A 124 -3.19 -2.04 16.62
C GLU A 124 -4.28 -2.89 15.98
N THR A 125 -5.26 -2.28 15.33
CA THR A 125 -6.36 -3.01 14.67
C THR A 125 -5.90 -3.80 13.43
N LYS A 126 -4.68 -3.54 12.96
CA LYS A 126 -4.06 -4.21 11.81
C LYS A 126 -3.23 -5.44 12.21
N LEU A 127 -3.02 -5.64 13.50
CA LEU A 127 -2.28 -6.80 14.00
C LEU A 127 -3.17 -8.03 14.06
N VAL A 128 -2.76 -9.10 13.39
CA VAL A 128 -3.49 -10.36 13.31
C VAL A 128 -2.60 -11.54 13.70
N GLN A 129 -3.19 -12.68 14.08
CA GLN A 129 -2.41 -13.89 14.35
C GLN A 129 -2.04 -14.63 13.07
N ASN A 130 -2.93 -14.62 12.07
CA ASN A 130 -2.70 -15.19 10.75
C ASN A 130 -3.25 -14.23 9.71
N LEU A 131 -2.59 -14.12 8.57
CA LEU A 131 -3.04 -13.29 7.47
C LEU A 131 -4.32 -13.83 6.82
N ASN A 132 -5.09 -12.93 6.20
CA ASN A 132 -6.31 -13.22 5.46
C ASN A 132 -7.45 -13.75 6.34
N GLN A 133 -7.49 -13.35 7.61
CA GLN A 133 -8.60 -13.68 8.52
C GLN A 133 -9.60 -12.53 8.66
N SER A 134 -9.14 -11.31 8.70
CA SER A 134 -9.98 -10.13 8.86
C SER A 134 -10.01 -9.24 7.61
N PHE A 135 -9.06 -9.43 6.70
CA PHE A 135 -9.00 -8.68 5.45
C PHE A 135 -8.73 -9.60 4.25
N PRO A 136 -9.43 -9.42 3.11
CA PRO A 136 -9.14 -10.20 1.90
C PRO A 136 -7.75 -9.86 1.36
N LEU A 137 -7.11 -10.82 0.69
CA LEU A 137 -5.90 -10.58 -0.08
C LEU A 137 -6.26 -9.91 -1.40
N PRO A 138 -5.85 -8.65 -1.63
CA PRO A 138 -6.04 -8.00 -2.91
C PRO A 138 -5.06 -8.56 -3.94
N VAL A 139 -5.57 -8.93 -5.11
CA VAL A 139 -4.76 -9.41 -6.24
C VAL A 139 -5.04 -8.51 -7.44
N GLU A 140 -4.02 -7.78 -7.92
CA GLU A 140 -4.15 -6.93 -9.10
C GLU A 140 -3.96 -7.74 -10.37
N VAL A 141 -4.94 -7.63 -11.27
CA VAL A 141 -5.01 -8.46 -12.47
C VAL A 141 -5.26 -7.61 -13.72
N LEU A 142 -4.71 -8.04 -14.84
CA LEU A 142 -5.06 -7.47 -16.14
C LEU A 142 -6.58 -7.59 -16.38
N PRO A 143 -7.24 -6.55 -16.97
CA PRO A 143 -8.70 -6.55 -17.17
C PRO A 143 -9.23 -7.77 -17.91
N ASN A 144 -8.47 -8.33 -18.85
CA ASN A 144 -8.90 -9.50 -19.61
C ASN A 144 -8.61 -10.84 -18.93
N ALA A 145 -7.86 -10.84 -17.81
CA ALA A 145 -7.43 -12.06 -17.12
C ALA A 145 -8.25 -12.38 -15.86
N TRP A 146 -9.06 -11.44 -15.36
CA TRP A 146 -9.70 -11.58 -14.05
C TRP A 146 -10.47 -12.90 -13.87
N LYS A 147 -11.17 -13.35 -14.91
CA LYS A 147 -11.98 -14.58 -14.82
C LYS A 147 -11.11 -15.83 -14.78
N GLN A 148 -10.07 -15.90 -15.61
CA GLN A 148 -9.09 -16.98 -15.60
C GLN A 148 -8.36 -17.06 -14.23
N VAL A 149 -7.92 -15.92 -13.70
CA VAL A 149 -7.25 -15.87 -12.38
C VAL A 149 -8.21 -16.33 -11.30
N GLN A 150 -9.48 -15.93 -11.33
CA GLN A 150 -10.51 -16.37 -10.39
C GLN A 150 -10.68 -17.90 -10.40
N GLU A 151 -10.65 -18.54 -11.57
CA GLU A 151 -10.76 -19.99 -11.73
C GLU A 151 -9.56 -20.71 -11.06
N VAL A 152 -8.34 -20.24 -11.33
CA VAL A 152 -7.12 -20.81 -10.70
C VAL A 152 -7.14 -20.63 -9.18
N ILE A 153 -7.55 -19.47 -8.68
CA ILE A 153 -7.70 -19.23 -7.22
C ILE A 153 -8.71 -20.21 -6.60
N SER A 154 -9.80 -20.52 -7.33
CA SER A 154 -10.79 -21.50 -6.86
C SER A 154 -10.20 -22.92 -6.76
N GLU A 155 -9.33 -23.31 -7.69
CA GLU A 155 -8.60 -24.58 -7.64
C GLU A 155 -7.63 -24.67 -6.45
N MET A 156 -7.16 -23.50 -5.96
CA MET A 156 -6.34 -23.38 -4.75
C MET A 156 -7.17 -23.34 -3.44
N ASN A 157 -8.48 -23.66 -3.49
CA ASN A 157 -9.43 -23.53 -2.37
C ASN A 157 -9.59 -22.09 -1.86
N GLY A 158 -9.30 -21.08 -2.67
CA GLY A 158 -9.61 -19.68 -2.42
C GLY A 158 -10.98 -19.31 -3.00
N SER A 159 -11.68 -18.41 -2.34
CA SER A 159 -12.83 -17.70 -2.91
C SER A 159 -12.39 -16.29 -3.33
N SER A 160 -12.82 -15.83 -4.49
CA SER A 160 -12.45 -14.51 -4.96
C SER A 160 -13.64 -13.76 -5.56
N SER A 161 -13.66 -12.46 -5.38
CA SER A 161 -14.65 -11.56 -5.97
C SER A 161 -13.98 -10.36 -6.61
N LEU A 162 -14.54 -9.92 -7.75
CA LEU A 162 -14.10 -8.69 -8.38
C LEU A 162 -14.48 -7.51 -7.47
N ARG A 163 -13.51 -6.67 -7.10
CA ARG A 163 -13.77 -5.49 -6.26
C ARG A 163 -14.61 -4.48 -7.01
N MET A 164 -15.84 -4.27 -6.53
CA MET A 164 -16.75 -3.30 -7.13
C MET A 164 -16.56 -1.91 -6.54
N ALA A 165 -16.65 -0.89 -7.39
CA ALA A 165 -16.57 0.50 -6.94
C ALA A 165 -17.88 0.93 -6.26
N THR A 166 -17.78 1.81 -5.23
CA THR A 166 -18.93 2.25 -4.47
C THR A 166 -19.74 3.39 -5.14
N LYS A 167 -19.08 4.22 -5.94
CA LYS A 167 -19.68 5.41 -6.58
C LYS A 167 -19.63 5.40 -8.11
N LYS A 168 -19.03 4.37 -8.70
CA LYS A 168 -18.91 4.17 -10.15
C LYS A 168 -19.61 2.87 -10.51
N ALA A 169 -20.30 2.81 -11.63
CA ALA A 169 -20.82 1.56 -12.16
C ALA A 169 -19.66 0.67 -12.66
N GLY A 170 -19.57 -0.56 -12.14
CA GLY A 170 -18.51 -1.51 -12.48
C GLY A 170 -17.40 -1.62 -11.43
N PRO A 171 -16.32 -2.34 -11.76
CA PRO A 171 -15.24 -2.62 -10.81
C PRO A 171 -14.38 -1.39 -10.51
N VAL A 172 -13.64 -1.48 -9.40
CA VAL A 172 -12.50 -0.59 -9.13
C VAL A 172 -11.47 -0.79 -10.24
N VAL A 173 -10.91 0.32 -10.70
CA VAL A 173 -9.79 0.34 -11.65
C VAL A 173 -8.61 0.98 -10.93
N THR A 174 -7.46 0.30 -10.92
CA THR A 174 -6.24 0.79 -10.28
C THR A 174 -5.65 1.97 -11.05
N ASP A 175 -4.71 2.68 -10.44
CA ASP A 175 -3.99 3.78 -11.09
C ASP A 175 -3.23 3.34 -12.36
N GLN A 176 -2.94 2.04 -12.50
CA GLN A 176 -2.32 1.43 -13.68
C GLN A 176 -3.33 0.87 -14.70
N GLY A 177 -4.64 1.04 -14.45
CA GLY A 177 -5.70 0.60 -15.36
C GLY A 177 -6.09 -0.88 -15.22
N ASN A 178 -5.71 -1.53 -14.12
CA ASN A 178 -6.00 -2.93 -13.85
C ASN A 178 -7.21 -3.11 -12.93
N LEU A 179 -7.62 -4.36 -12.70
CA LEU A 179 -8.71 -4.71 -11.80
C LEU A 179 -8.16 -5.38 -10.53
N ILE A 180 -8.99 -5.44 -9.49
CA ILE A 180 -8.66 -6.10 -8.22
C ILE A 180 -9.61 -7.28 -8.01
N LEU A 181 -9.04 -8.45 -7.71
CA LEU A 181 -9.74 -9.56 -7.09
C LEU A 181 -9.47 -9.53 -5.58
N ASP A 182 -10.52 -9.51 -4.78
CA ASP A 182 -10.43 -9.73 -3.34
C ASP A 182 -10.55 -11.21 -3.05
N VAL A 183 -9.48 -11.80 -2.50
CA VAL A 183 -9.34 -13.26 -2.30
C VAL A 183 -9.40 -13.60 -0.82
N LEU A 184 -10.17 -14.64 -0.49
CA LEU A 184 -10.26 -15.22 0.86
C LEU A 184 -9.92 -16.70 0.80
N PHE A 185 -9.08 -17.15 1.71
CA PHE A 185 -8.81 -18.56 2.00
C PHE A 185 -9.49 -18.92 3.33
N ASN A 186 -10.28 -20.00 3.35
CA ASN A 186 -11.09 -20.38 4.51
C ASN A 186 -10.31 -20.56 5.81
N ASP A 187 -9.05 -21.02 5.72
CA ASP A 187 -8.15 -21.23 6.85
C ASP A 187 -7.14 -20.10 7.06
N GLY A 188 -7.30 -18.97 6.37
CA GLY A 188 -6.29 -17.95 6.29
C GLY A 188 -5.05 -18.38 5.48
N ILE A 189 -4.03 -17.56 5.48
CA ILE A 189 -2.77 -17.83 4.77
C ILE A 189 -1.72 -18.30 5.78
N LYS A 190 -1.35 -19.58 5.71
CA LYS A 190 -0.35 -20.18 6.62
C LYS A 190 1.09 -20.02 6.13
N ASN A 191 1.27 -20.02 4.80
CA ASN A 191 2.56 -19.87 4.15
C ASN A 191 2.49 -18.70 3.15
N PRO A 192 2.57 -17.44 3.60
CA PRO A 192 2.40 -16.26 2.75
C PRO A 192 3.34 -16.24 1.55
N LYS A 193 4.59 -16.63 1.74
CA LYS A 193 5.59 -16.69 0.67
C LYS A 193 5.23 -17.66 -0.45
N ASP A 194 4.68 -18.84 -0.11
CA ASP A 194 4.29 -19.83 -1.11
C ASP A 194 3.05 -19.36 -1.88
N ILE A 195 2.10 -18.74 -1.18
CA ILE A 195 0.88 -18.17 -1.80
C ILE A 195 1.25 -17.01 -2.71
N GLU A 196 2.09 -16.07 -2.26
CA GLU A 196 2.58 -14.96 -3.08
C GLU A 196 3.25 -15.48 -4.36
N MET A 197 4.20 -16.41 -4.23
CA MET A 197 4.90 -16.97 -5.38
C MET A 197 3.96 -17.71 -6.34
N THR A 198 2.97 -18.44 -5.81
CA THR A 198 2.02 -19.19 -6.64
C THR A 198 1.09 -18.24 -7.39
N ILE A 199 0.51 -17.26 -6.72
CA ILE A 199 -0.41 -16.30 -7.32
C ILE A 199 0.30 -15.42 -8.35
N ASN A 200 1.50 -14.91 -8.03
CA ASN A 200 2.26 -14.05 -8.95
C ASN A 200 2.71 -14.79 -10.23
N ASN A 201 2.73 -16.13 -10.23
CA ASN A 201 3.01 -16.90 -11.43
C ASN A 201 1.77 -17.20 -12.29
N ILE A 202 0.56 -16.81 -11.89
CA ILE A 202 -0.64 -16.96 -12.71
C ILE A 202 -0.62 -15.93 -13.84
N PRO A 203 -0.73 -16.34 -15.13
CA PRO A 203 -0.77 -15.39 -16.22
C PRO A 203 -1.88 -14.34 -16.07
N GLY A 204 -1.50 -13.07 -16.09
CA GLY A 204 -2.42 -11.94 -15.92
C GLY A 204 -2.47 -11.36 -14.50
N VAL A 205 -1.80 -11.95 -13.52
CA VAL A 205 -1.55 -11.34 -12.21
C VAL A 205 -0.35 -10.40 -12.31
N LEU A 206 -0.46 -9.23 -11.66
CA LEU A 206 0.64 -8.26 -11.54
C LEU A 206 1.25 -8.30 -10.13
N GLU A 207 0.38 -8.42 -9.11
CA GLU A 207 0.77 -8.48 -7.70
C GLU A 207 -0.38 -9.02 -6.85
#